data_fd8478c0374e4d941c0f1c304eb014b3
#
_entry.id   fd8478c0374e4d941c0f1c304eb014b3
#
_cell.length_a   1.000
_cell.length_b   1.000
_cell.length_c   1.000
_cell.angle_alpha   90.00
_cell.angle_beta   90.00
_cell.angle_gamma   90.00
#
_symmetry.space_group_name_H-M   'P 1'
#
loop_
_entity.id
_entity.type
_entity.pdbx_description
1 polymer ?
#
loop_
_entity_poly.entity_id
_entity_poly.type
_entity_poly.pdbx_seq_one_letter_code
_entity_poly.pdbx_strand_id
1 'polypeptide(L)'
;MTTRPVLPYDDRGEGPALFFVHGFLNDASVWTAVIDELETDFRCIAVDLPGHGRSPGNGAGTYGRDLVLGDLRAVMDETECGPVVMVGHSLGGYLSLAMAIEDPHRVTGLGLVGAGPGFRNPDSREQWNDSVRTLAAERDLPEGMEVISMHVDAMVMDRMSEIQVPATVIVGERDKRFMASADVFEKYLNVSGRTVVPDAGHMVHVKGAPGVAAALRASFG
;
A
#
# COMPACT_ATOMS: atom_id res chain seq x y z
N MET A 1 27.50 -9.89 0.81
CA MET A 1 26.07 -9.57 0.58
C MET A 1 26.05 -8.24 -0.15
N THR A 2 25.64 -8.19 -1.38
CA THR A 2 25.41 -6.91 -2.10
C THR A 2 24.18 -6.26 -1.45
N THR A 3 24.38 -5.09 -0.83
CA THR A 3 23.27 -4.27 -0.33
C THR A 3 22.42 -3.85 -1.50
N ARG A 4 21.11 -4.08 -1.43
CA ARG A 4 20.16 -3.54 -2.43
C ARG A 4 20.17 -2.02 -2.31
N PRO A 5 20.09 -1.28 -3.43
CA PRO A 5 19.94 0.17 -3.37
C PRO A 5 18.62 0.52 -2.68
N VAL A 6 18.61 1.63 -1.94
CA VAL A 6 17.39 2.18 -1.36
C VAL A 6 16.43 2.55 -2.50
N LEU A 7 15.14 2.26 -2.33
CA LEU A 7 14.12 2.60 -3.32
C LEU A 7 14.08 4.13 -3.53
N PRO A 8 13.89 4.62 -4.76
CA PRO A 8 13.59 6.02 -5.00
C PRO A 8 12.32 6.45 -4.25
N TYR A 9 12.36 7.64 -3.68
CA TYR A 9 11.23 8.23 -2.96
C TYR A 9 11.17 9.74 -3.16
N ASP A 10 10.01 10.30 -2.89
CA ASP A 10 9.79 11.73 -2.70
C ASP A 10 9.54 11.97 -1.21
N ASP A 11 10.07 13.06 -0.66
CA ASP A 11 9.94 13.43 0.75
C ASP A 11 9.58 14.92 0.82
N ARG A 12 8.37 15.22 1.30
CA ARG A 12 7.77 16.56 1.28
C ARG A 12 7.06 16.86 2.59
N GLY A 13 7.10 18.13 3.00
CA GLY A 13 6.46 18.59 4.22
C GLY A 13 7.23 18.23 5.49
N GLU A 14 6.67 18.58 6.63
CA GLU A 14 7.23 18.36 7.96
C GLU A 14 6.10 17.90 8.92
N GLY A 15 6.45 17.28 10.05
CA GLY A 15 5.49 16.83 11.05
C GLY A 15 5.36 15.31 11.14
N PRO A 16 4.19 14.77 11.59
CA PRO A 16 3.95 13.33 11.64
C PRO A 16 4.09 12.69 10.26
N ALA A 17 4.78 11.54 10.19
CA ALA A 17 5.11 10.94 8.90
C ALA A 17 3.97 10.07 8.35
N LEU A 18 3.56 10.35 7.11
CA LEU A 18 2.74 9.50 6.27
C LEU A 18 3.64 8.84 5.21
N PHE A 19 3.63 7.51 5.17
CA PHE A 19 4.45 6.72 4.24
C PHE A 19 3.56 6.09 3.17
N PHE A 20 3.67 6.60 1.94
CA PHE A 20 2.79 6.26 0.83
C PHE A 20 3.35 5.15 -0.04
N VAL A 21 2.56 4.10 -0.24
CA VAL A 21 2.90 2.94 -1.07
C VAL A 21 1.86 2.77 -2.18
N HIS A 22 2.29 2.87 -3.42
CA HIS A 22 1.39 2.77 -4.59
C HIS A 22 0.95 1.34 -4.90
N GLY A 23 -0.01 1.20 -5.82
CA GLY A 23 -0.50 -0.09 -6.34
C GLY A 23 0.36 -0.65 -7.48
N PHE A 24 0.08 -1.91 -7.84
CA PHE A 24 0.74 -2.57 -8.97
C PHE A 24 0.59 -1.76 -10.26
N LEU A 25 1.66 -1.64 -11.04
CA LEU A 25 1.76 -0.88 -12.29
C LEU A 25 1.59 0.65 -12.15
N ASN A 26 1.75 1.17 -10.95
CA ASN A 26 1.81 2.61 -10.68
C ASN A 26 3.21 3.02 -10.21
N ASP A 27 3.36 4.26 -9.80
CA ASP A 27 4.56 4.82 -9.18
C ASP A 27 4.18 5.86 -8.13
N ALA A 28 5.16 6.46 -7.46
CA ALA A 28 4.95 7.45 -6.40
C ALA A 28 4.12 8.66 -6.86
N SER A 29 4.17 9.03 -8.13
CA SER A 29 3.49 10.22 -8.67
C SER A 29 1.98 10.16 -8.57
N VAL A 30 1.38 8.97 -8.44
CA VAL A 30 -0.08 8.84 -8.24
C VAL A 30 -0.57 9.45 -6.94
N TRP A 31 0.35 9.71 -5.99
CA TRP A 31 0.05 10.34 -4.71
C TRP A 31 0.20 11.86 -4.71
N THR A 32 0.77 12.46 -5.76
CA THR A 32 1.10 13.90 -5.81
C THR A 32 -0.07 14.78 -5.38
N ALA A 33 -1.27 14.58 -5.95
CA ALA A 33 -2.42 15.40 -5.63
C ALA A 33 -2.92 15.22 -4.18
N VAL A 34 -2.72 14.06 -3.56
CA VAL A 34 -3.04 13.81 -2.15
C VAL A 34 -1.97 14.48 -1.25
N ILE A 35 -0.70 14.38 -1.64
CA ILE A 35 0.42 14.98 -0.91
C ILE A 35 0.33 16.50 -0.93
N ASP A 36 -0.02 17.11 -2.07
CA ASP A 36 -0.22 18.57 -2.21
C ASP A 36 -1.25 19.11 -1.19
N GLU A 37 -2.24 18.30 -0.82
CA GLU A 37 -3.24 18.63 0.19
C GLU A 37 -2.73 18.42 1.64
N LEU A 38 -1.73 17.54 1.85
CA LEU A 38 -1.33 17.08 3.19
C LEU A 38 0.02 17.61 3.67
N GLU A 39 0.91 18.05 2.77
CA GLU A 39 2.29 18.42 3.10
C GLU A 39 2.44 19.61 4.03
N THR A 40 1.37 20.39 4.25
CA THR A 40 1.35 21.47 5.26
C THR A 40 1.21 20.96 6.70
N ASP A 41 0.68 19.75 6.87
CA ASP A 41 0.34 19.18 8.18
C ASP A 41 1.17 17.92 8.50
N PHE A 42 1.72 17.28 7.46
CA PHE A 42 2.41 16.00 7.54
C PHE A 42 3.70 15.98 6.73
N ARG A 43 4.67 15.20 7.18
CA ARG A 43 5.77 14.77 6.32
C ARG A 43 5.30 13.59 5.47
N CYS A 44 5.30 13.74 4.16
CA CYS A 44 4.79 12.79 3.19
C CYS A 44 5.95 12.13 2.44
N ILE A 45 6.16 10.84 2.65
CA ILE A 45 7.20 10.05 1.98
C ILE A 45 6.52 9.08 1.02
N ALA A 46 6.75 9.20 -0.28
CA ALA A 46 6.15 8.35 -1.32
C ALA A 46 7.23 7.59 -2.08
N VAL A 47 7.15 6.25 -2.09
CA VAL A 47 8.17 5.36 -2.66
C VAL A 47 7.78 4.82 -4.02
N ASP A 48 8.77 4.56 -4.87
CA ASP A 48 8.62 3.74 -6.07
C ASP A 48 8.99 2.29 -5.75
N LEU A 49 8.03 1.37 -5.79
CA LEU A 49 8.25 -0.04 -5.52
C LEU A 49 9.23 -0.67 -6.55
N PRO A 50 9.91 -1.78 -6.23
CA PRO A 50 10.82 -2.44 -7.16
C PRO A 50 10.19 -2.69 -8.54
N GLY A 51 10.88 -2.28 -9.60
CA GLY A 51 10.42 -2.40 -10.98
C GLY A 51 9.38 -1.38 -11.41
N HIS A 52 9.03 -0.39 -10.57
CA HIS A 52 8.05 0.65 -10.85
C HIS A 52 8.70 2.04 -10.83
N GLY A 53 8.15 2.97 -11.62
CA GLY A 53 8.61 4.35 -11.65
C GLY A 53 10.11 4.49 -11.88
N ARG A 54 10.79 5.16 -10.97
CA ARG A 54 12.26 5.37 -10.99
C ARG A 54 13.05 4.17 -10.44
N SER A 55 12.34 3.19 -9.81
CA SER A 55 12.99 2.03 -9.21
C SER A 55 13.36 1.00 -10.28
N PRO A 56 14.65 0.64 -10.41
CA PRO A 56 15.04 -0.35 -11.40
C PRO A 56 14.45 -1.72 -11.04
N GLY A 57 14.18 -2.50 -12.09
CA GLY A 57 13.89 -3.92 -11.92
C GLY A 57 15.15 -4.66 -11.50
N ASN A 58 15.04 -5.49 -10.46
CA ASN A 58 16.19 -6.23 -9.91
C ASN A 58 16.32 -7.65 -10.47
N GLY A 59 15.47 -8.01 -11.46
CA GLY A 59 15.40 -9.35 -12.06
C GLY A 59 14.55 -10.37 -11.28
N ALA A 60 14.34 -11.52 -11.88
CA ALA A 60 13.55 -12.60 -11.30
C ALA A 60 14.05 -12.99 -9.90
N GLY A 61 13.11 -13.29 -8.99
CA GLY A 61 13.40 -13.68 -7.61
C GLY A 61 13.62 -12.53 -6.62
N THR A 62 13.46 -11.27 -7.06
CA THR A 62 13.68 -10.07 -6.21
C THR A 62 12.41 -9.31 -5.83
N TYR A 63 11.25 -9.79 -6.24
CA TYR A 63 9.97 -9.09 -6.07
C TYR A 63 9.04 -9.68 -5.01
N GLY A 64 9.49 -10.66 -4.23
CA GLY A 64 8.67 -11.27 -3.17
C GLY A 64 8.32 -10.30 -2.05
N ARG A 65 7.15 -10.48 -1.43
CA ARG A 65 6.65 -9.64 -0.31
C ARG A 65 7.74 -9.31 0.72
N ASP A 66 8.44 -10.31 1.25
CA ASP A 66 9.38 -10.12 2.35
C ASP A 66 10.61 -9.28 1.94
N LEU A 67 11.03 -9.40 0.67
CA LEU A 67 12.09 -8.56 0.10
C LEU A 67 11.62 -7.11 -0.03
N VAL A 68 10.41 -6.90 -0.52
CA VAL A 68 9.81 -5.56 -0.64
C VAL A 68 9.62 -4.91 0.72
N LEU A 69 9.17 -5.66 1.75
CA LEU A 69 9.12 -5.14 3.12
C LEU A 69 10.51 -4.73 3.62
N GLY A 70 11.55 -5.48 3.26
CA GLY A 70 12.95 -5.11 3.55
C GLY A 70 13.35 -3.79 2.88
N ASP A 71 12.96 -3.59 1.62
CA ASP A 71 13.23 -2.36 0.89
C ASP A 71 12.48 -1.16 1.48
N LEU A 72 11.20 -1.34 1.90
CA LEU A 72 10.44 -0.28 2.57
C LEU A 72 11.07 0.11 3.91
N ARG A 73 11.57 -0.87 4.70
CA ARG A 73 12.33 -0.59 5.94
C ARG A 73 13.59 0.22 5.66
N ALA A 74 14.31 -0.09 4.58
CA ALA A 74 15.50 0.65 4.20
C ALA A 74 15.21 2.13 3.89
N VAL A 75 14.08 2.43 3.25
CA VAL A 75 13.65 3.82 3.05
C VAL A 75 13.28 4.49 4.37
N MET A 76 12.59 3.81 5.28
CA MET A 76 12.26 4.34 6.61
C MET A 76 13.53 4.66 7.42
N ASP A 77 14.55 3.80 7.32
CA ASP A 77 15.84 3.99 7.99
C ASP A 77 16.64 5.14 7.37
N GLU A 78 16.69 5.23 6.04
CA GLU A 78 17.36 6.31 5.30
C GLU A 78 16.75 7.68 5.57
N THR A 79 15.41 7.75 5.65
CA THR A 79 14.70 9.00 5.91
C THR A 79 14.62 9.39 7.37
N GLU A 80 15.06 8.50 8.28
CA GLU A 80 14.94 8.67 9.74
C GLU A 80 13.53 9.14 10.17
N CYS A 81 12.49 8.66 9.45
CA CYS A 81 11.11 9.16 9.65
C CYS A 81 10.44 8.65 10.95
N GLY A 82 11.11 7.74 11.68
CA GLY A 82 10.52 7.11 12.86
C GLY A 82 9.35 6.19 12.53
N PRO A 83 8.48 5.88 13.49
CA PRO A 83 7.25 5.16 13.23
C PRO A 83 6.27 6.02 12.42
N VAL A 84 5.62 5.41 11.42
CA VAL A 84 4.81 6.10 10.41
C VAL A 84 3.36 5.63 10.38
N VAL A 85 2.47 6.46 9.86
CA VAL A 85 1.20 5.99 9.30
C VAL A 85 1.47 5.48 7.88
N MET A 86 1.25 4.20 7.63
CA MET A 86 1.37 3.65 6.28
C MET A 86 0.09 3.89 5.48
N VAL A 87 0.21 4.55 4.34
CA VAL A 87 -0.90 4.82 3.42
C VAL A 87 -0.68 4.03 2.14
N GLY A 88 -1.48 2.99 1.93
CA GLY A 88 -1.28 2.07 0.82
C GLY A 88 -2.48 1.96 -0.11
N HIS A 89 -2.22 2.07 -1.42
CA HIS A 89 -3.21 1.80 -2.46
C HIS A 89 -3.09 0.37 -2.97
N SER A 90 -4.21 -0.38 -3.00
CA SER A 90 -4.27 -1.71 -3.62
C SER A 90 -3.16 -2.64 -3.09
N LEU A 91 -2.16 -3.02 -3.91
CA LEU A 91 -0.94 -3.74 -3.49
C LEU A 91 -0.25 -3.04 -2.31
N GLY A 92 -0.10 -1.71 -2.38
CA GLY A 92 0.51 -0.93 -1.30
C GLY A 92 -0.23 -1.09 0.03
N GLY A 93 -1.56 -1.19 0.00
CA GLY A 93 -2.36 -1.46 1.20
C GLY A 93 -2.13 -2.86 1.77
N TYR A 94 -2.00 -3.88 0.92
CA TYR A 94 -1.60 -5.22 1.33
C TYR A 94 -0.20 -5.24 1.97
N LEU A 95 0.76 -4.53 1.37
CA LEU A 95 2.12 -4.40 1.92
C LEU A 95 2.11 -3.63 3.25
N SER A 96 1.26 -2.62 3.40
CA SER A 96 1.09 -1.87 4.65
C SER A 96 0.55 -2.75 5.79
N LEU A 97 -0.44 -3.61 5.50
CA LEU A 97 -0.93 -4.62 6.45
C LEU A 97 0.17 -5.61 6.82
N ALA A 98 0.90 -6.11 5.83
CA ALA A 98 2.02 -7.03 6.07
C ALA A 98 3.11 -6.39 6.93
N MET A 99 3.45 -5.11 6.70
CA MET A 99 4.42 -4.37 7.51
C MET A 99 3.92 -4.21 8.95
N ALA A 100 2.66 -3.85 9.17
CA ALA A 100 2.10 -3.70 10.51
C ALA A 100 2.07 -5.02 11.31
N ILE A 101 2.02 -6.17 10.63
CA ILE A 101 2.10 -7.50 11.24
C ILE A 101 3.56 -7.87 11.57
N GLU A 102 4.46 -7.68 10.61
CA GLU A 102 5.85 -8.15 10.70
C GLU A 102 6.74 -7.19 11.52
N ASP A 103 6.42 -5.89 11.52
CA ASP A 103 7.19 -4.86 12.22
C ASP A 103 6.28 -3.80 12.87
N PRO A 104 5.47 -4.22 13.88
CA PRO A 104 4.46 -3.35 14.49
C PRO A 104 5.03 -2.08 15.14
N HIS A 105 6.31 -2.07 15.47
CA HIS A 105 6.95 -0.89 16.08
C HIS A 105 7.19 0.26 15.09
N ARG A 106 7.16 -0.02 13.80
CA ARG A 106 7.35 0.97 12.73
C ARG A 106 6.04 1.60 12.25
N VAL A 107 4.91 1.04 12.64
CA VAL A 107 3.60 1.46 12.12
C VAL A 107 2.74 2.00 13.26
N THR A 108 2.26 3.24 13.13
CA THR A 108 1.38 3.90 14.10
C THR A 108 -0.06 4.00 13.62
N GLY A 109 -0.32 3.74 12.34
CA GLY A 109 -1.65 3.78 11.74
C GLY A 109 -1.65 3.26 10.32
N LEU A 110 -2.84 2.99 9.78
CA LEU A 110 -3.05 2.47 8.43
C LEU A 110 -4.09 3.29 7.65
N GLY A 111 -3.69 3.84 6.51
CA GLY A 111 -4.58 4.39 5.48
C GLY A 111 -4.76 3.36 4.35
N LEU A 112 -5.87 2.64 4.34
CA LEU A 112 -6.13 1.56 3.39
C LEU A 112 -7.00 2.07 2.22
N VAL A 113 -6.36 2.35 1.09
CA VAL A 113 -6.96 3.01 -0.06
C VAL A 113 -7.21 2.00 -1.19
N GLY A 114 -8.47 1.64 -1.46
CA GLY A 114 -8.81 0.62 -2.47
C GLY A 114 -8.03 -0.69 -2.26
N ALA A 115 -7.83 -1.10 -1.01
CA ALA A 115 -6.97 -2.21 -0.64
C ALA A 115 -7.76 -3.47 -0.29
N GLY A 116 -7.08 -4.61 -0.32
CA GLY A 116 -7.61 -5.89 0.13
C GLY A 116 -6.59 -6.66 0.98
N PRO A 117 -7.05 -7.53 1.89
CA PRO A 117 -6.18 -8.27 2.80
C PRO A 117 -5.61 -9.56 2.18
N GLY A 118 -5.83 -9.80 0.89
CA GLY A 118 -5.51 -11.07 0.24
C GLY A 118 -6.58 -12.13 0.48
N PHE A 119 -6.21 -13.41 0.36
CA PHE A 119 -7.16 -14.52 0.32
C PHE A 119 -6.77 -15.65 1.27
N ARG A 120 -7.69 -16.06 2.13
CA ARG A 120 -7.52 -17.26 2.97
C ARG A 120 -7.74 -18.55 2.16
N ASN A 121 -8.74 -18.54 1.26
CA ASN A 121 -9.03 -19.66 0.39
C ASN A 121 -7.93 -19.85 -0.68
N PRO A 122 -7.28 -21.04 -0.79
CA PRO A 122 -6.19 -21.27 -1.76
C PRO A 122 -6.63 -21.11 -3.21
N ASP A 123 -7.85 -21.54 -3.57
CA ASP A 123 -8.35 -21.48 -4.94
C ASP A 123 -8.58 -20.01 -5.36
N SER A 124 -9.15 -19.20 -4.46
CA SER A 124 -9.33 -17.75 -4.71
C SER A 124 -7.99 -17.04 -4.84
N ARG A 125 -7.00 -17.46 -4.05
CA ARG A 125 -5.63 -16.94 -4.12
C ARG A 125 -4.97 -17.28 -5.44
N GLU A 126 -5.11 -18.52 -5.91
CA GLU A 126 -4.56 -18.94 -7.21
C GLU A 126 -5.27 -18.24 -8.38
N GLN A 127 -6.60 -18.07 -8.34
CA GLN A 127 -7.33 -17.27 -9.32
C GLN A 127 -6.81 -15.82 -9.41
N TRP A 128 -6.49 -15.22 -8.27
CA TRP A 128 -5.84 -13.91 -8.25
C TRP A 128 -4.47 -13.97 -8.91
N ASN A 129 -3.63 -14.91 -8.51
CA ASN A 129 -2.29 -15.08 -9.05
C ASN A 129 -2.29 -15.31 -10.57
N ASP A 130 -3.22 -16.12 -11.08
CA ASP A 130 -3.41 -16.31 -12.52
C ASP A 130 -3.80 -15.01 -13.24
N SER A 131 -4.66 -14.20 -12.63
CA SER A 131 -5.02 -12.89 -13.18
C SER A 131 -3.84 -11.93 -13.25
N VAL A 132 -2.95 -11.99 -12.25
CA VAL A 132 -1.73 -11.18 -12.21
C VAL A 132 -0.72 -11.65 -13.27
N ARG A 133 -0.53 -12.98 -13.43
CA ARG A 133 0.33 -13.54 -14.49
C ARG A 133 -0.18 -13.17 -15.88
N THR A 134 -1.49 -13.27 -16.11
CA THR A 134 -2.12 -12.88 -17.37
C THR A 134 -1.86 -11.39 -17.66
N LEU A 135 -2.07 -10.51 -16.69
CA LEU A 135 -1.81 -9.09 -16.84
C LEU A 135 -0.33 -8.80 -17.13
N ALA A 136 0.59 -9.53 -16.48
CA ALA A 136 2.02 -9.39 -16.72
C ALA A 136 2.38 -9.74 -18.15
N ALA A 137 1.85 -10.85 -18.68
CA ALA A 137 2.08 -11.27 -20.05
C ALA A 137 1.48 -10.28 -21.08
N GLU A 138 0.26 -9.79 -20.83
CA GLU A 138 -0.40 -8.79 -21.70
C GLU A 138 0.33 -7.45 -21.75
N ARG A 139 1.06 -7.10 -20.70
CA ARG A 139 1.79 -5.83 -20.55
C ARG A 139 3.29 -5.95 -20.84
N ASP A 140 3.76 -7.15 -21.21
CA ASP A 140 5.19 -7.43 -21.45
C ASP A 140 6.08 -6.94 -20.29
N LEU A 141 5.68 -7.28 -19.06
CA LEU A 141 6.40 -6.85 -17.85
C LEU A 141 7.74 -7.57 -17.72
N PRO A 142 8.73 -6.96 -17.04
CA PRO A 142 9.97 -7.64 -16.70
C PRO A 142 9.72 -8.96 -15.97
N GLU A 143 10.50 -10.00 -16.31
CA GLU A 143 10.37 -11.34 -15.74
C GLU A 143 10.37 -11.33 -14.22
N GLY A 144 9.36 -11.91 -13.62
CA GLY A 144 9.19 -12.05 -12.18
C GLY A 144 8.59 -10.83 -11.48
N MET A 145 8.36 -9.71 -12.18
CA MET A 145 7.79 -8.51 -11.57
C MET A 145 6.38 -8.72 -11.05
N GLU A 146 5.61 -9.62 -11.66
CA GLU A 146 4.26 -9.99 -11.25
C GLU A 146 4.22 -10.56 -9.83
N VAL A 147 5.31 -11.18 -9.37
CA VAL A 147 5.40 -11.80 -8.03
C VAL A 147 5.12 -10.81 -6.91
N ILE A 148 5.43 -9.51 -7.10
CA ILE A 148 5.16 -8.48 -6.09
C ILE A 148 3.66 -8.36 -5.75
N SER A 149 2.78 -8.64 -6.72
CA SER A 149 1.32 -8.54 -6.58
C SER A 149 0.65 -9.89 -6.35
N MET A 150 1.40 -10.99 -6.34
CA MET A 150 0.88 -12.33 -6.08
C MET A 150 0.78 -12.59 -4.58
N HIS A 151 -0.15 -13.46 -4.20
CA HIS A 151 -0.30 -13.93 -2.82
C HIS A 151 0.24 -15.36 -2.70
N VAL A 152 1.31 -15.55 -1.94
CA VAL A 152 1.94 -16.86 -1.73
C VAL A 152 1.31 -17.64 -0.58
N ASP A 153 0.69 -16.94 0.36
CA ASP A 153 0.08 -17.48 1.58
C ASP A 153 -1.15 -16.68 2.01
N ALA A 154 -1.70 -17.01 3.17
CA ALA A 154 -2.81 -16.30 3.79
C ALA A 154 -2.37 -15.43 4.99
N MET A 155 -1.08 -15.16 5.15
CA MET A 155 -0.49 -14.56 6.34
C MET A 155 -1.23 -13.31 6.82
N VAL A 156 -1.52 -12.36 5.92
CA VAL A 156 -2.24 -11.13 6.29
C VAL A 156 -3.64 -11.45 6.77
N MET A 157 -4.39 -12.30 6.05
CA MET A 157 -5.75 -12.68 6.45
C MET A 157 -5.80 -13.43 7.78
N ASP A 158 -4.77 -14.22 8.09
CA ASP A 158 -4.74 -15.04 9.31
C ASP A 158 -4.27 -14.25 10.52
N ARG A 159 -3.41 -13.25 10.33
CA ARG A 159 -2.78 -12.46 11.40
C ARG A 159 -3.29 -11.02 11.51
N MET A 160 -4.21 -10.59 10.63
CA MET A 160 -4.68 -9.19 10.60
C MET A 160 -5.26 -8.72 11.94
N SER A 161 -5.87 -9.61 12.73
CA SER A 161 -6.37 -9.30 14.07
C SER A 161 -5.27 -9.00 15.12
N GLU A 162 -3.98 -9.24 14.79
CA GLU A 162 -2.84 -8.85 15.64
C GLU A 162 -2.56 -7.34 15.52
N ILE A 163 -3.04 -6.68 14.46
CA ILE A 163 -2.82 -5.25 14.22
C ILE A 163 -3.68 -4.45 15.21
N GLN A 164 -3.03 -3.64 16.06
CA GLN A 164 -3.69 -2.86 17.12
C GLN A 164 -3.78 -1.36 16.80
N VAL A 165 -3.05 -0.89 15.79
CA VAL A 165 -3.04 0.52 15.40
C VAL A 165 -4.35 0.93 14.73
N PRO A 166 -4.76 2.22 14.81
CA PRO A 166 -5.95 2.70 14.12
C PRO A 166 -5.81 2.58 12.61
N ALA A 167 -6.92 2.27 11.95
CA ALA A 167 -6.99 2.19 10.50
C ALA A 167 -8.11 3.07 9.96
N THR A 168 -7.88 3.75 8.83
CA THR A 168 -8.94 4.36 8.02
C THR A 168 -9.04 3.65 6.69
N VAL A 169 -10.29 3.38 6.26
CA VAL A 169 -10.56 2.66 5.00
C VAL A 169 -11.17 3.63 4.00
N ILE A 170 -10.56 3.74 2.83
CA ILE A 170 -10.97 4.67 1.79
C ILE A 170 -11.18 3.89 0.49
N VAL A 171 -12.39 3.97 -0.07
CA VAL A 171 -12.76 3.22 -1.27
C VAL A 171 -13.58 4.08 -2.23
N GLY A 172 -13.42 3.87 -3.52
CA GLY A 172 -14.25 4.52 -4.52
C GLY A 172 -15.62 3.86 -4.61
N GLU A 173 -16.69 4.65 -4.76
CA GLU A 173 -18.08 4.16 -4.87
C GLU A 173 -18.25 3.10 -5.99
N ARG A 174 -17.48 3.23 -7.07
CA ARG A 174 -17.52 2.32 -8.23
C ARG A 174 -16.52 1.17 -8.14
N ASP A 175 -15.70 1.12 -7.08
CA ASP A 175 -14.73 0.04 -6.85
C ASP A 175 -15.40 -1.17 -6.18
N LYS A 176 -16.28 -1.84 -6.91
CA LYS A 176 -17.07 -2.97 -6.40
C LYS A 176 -16.21 -4.11 -5.85
N ARG A 177 -14.98 -4.28 -6.40
CA ARG A 177 -14.08 -5.35 -6.01
C ARG A 177 -13.55 -5.15 -4.59
N PHE A 178 -13.16 -3.92 -4.24
CA PHE A 178 -12.57 -3.61 -2.95
C PHE A 178 -13.56 -3.05 -1.92
N MET A 179 -14.79 -2.78 -2.33
CA MET A 179 -15.87 -2.41 -1.40
C MET A 179 -16.10 -3.48 -0.34
N ALA A 180 -16.11 -4.77 -0.73
CA ALA A 180 -16.26 -5.88 0.20
C ALA A 180 -15.07 -6.04 1.16
N SER A 181 -13.88 -5.57 0.78
CA SER A 181 -12.71 -5.59 1.67
C SER A 181 -12.87 -4.63 2.84
N ALA A 182 -13.61 -3.53 2.67
CA ALA A 182 -13.91 -2.60 3.76
C ALA A 182 -14.65 -3.29 4.91
N ASP A 183 -15.63 -4.16 4.61
CA ASP A 183 -16.38 -4.92 5.62
C ASP A 183 -15.47 -5.93 6.35
N VAL A 184 -14.49 -6.49 5.63
CA VAL A 184 -13.48 -7.37 6.23
C VAL A 184 -12.58 -6.60 7.18
N PHE A 185 -12.13 -5.41 6.79
CA PHE A 185 -11.29 -4.56 7.65
C PHE A 185 -12.03 -4.12 8.91
N GLU A 186 -13.29 -3.68 8.80
CA GLU A 186 -14.12 -3.32 9.97
C GLU A 186 -14.31 -4.48 10.96
N LYS A 187 -14.27 -5.72 10.47
CA LYS A 187 -14.40 -6.91 11.32
C LYS A 187 -13.13 -7.25 12.10
N TYR A 188 -11.94 -6.96 11.55
CA TYR A 188 -10.68 -7.47 12.09
C TYR A 188 -9.70 -6.39 12.56
N LEU A 189 -9.90 -5.12 12.17
CA LEU A 189 -9.04 -4.00 12.52
C LEU A 189 -9.79 -2.98 13.40
N ASN A 190 -9.03 -2.14 14.08
CA ASN A 190 -9.55 -0.96 14.76
C ASN A 190 -9.80 0.16 13.72
N VAL A 191 -10.91 0.04 12.96
CA VAL A 191 -11.26 1.03 11.92
C VAL A 191 -11.87 2.26 12.57
N SER A 192 -11.14 3.38 12.53
CA SER A 192 -11.57 4.69 13.05
C SER A 192 -12.43 5.48 12.04
N GLY A 193 -12.36 5.14 10.75
CA GLY A 193 -13.12 5.79 9.70
C GLY A 193 -13.26 4.95 8.45
N ARG A 194 -14.44 5.09 7.79
CA ARG A 194 -14.69 4.55 6.45
C ARG A 194 -15.18 5.66 5.55
N THR A 195 -14.46 5.90 4.47
CA THR A 195 -14.80 6.93 3.48
C THR A 195 -15.07 6.28 2.12
N VAL A 196 -16.26 6.52 1.59
CA VAL A 196 -16.62 6.16 0.21
C VAL A 196 -16.57 7.43 -0.64
N VAL A 197 -15.63 7.49 -1.58
CA VAL A 197 -15.47 8.66 -2.45
C VAL A 197 -16.45 8.54 -3.62
N PRO A 198 -17.37 9.50 -3.78
CA PRO A 198 -18.38 9.46 -4.84
C PRO A 198 -17.74 9.44 -6.24
N ASP A 199 -18.38 8.76 -7.18
CA ASP A 199 -17.99 8.68 -8.58
C ASP A 199 -16.57 8.14 -8.88
N ALA A 200 -15.78 7.78 -7.85
CA ALA A 200 -14.45 7.23 -7.99
C ALA A 200 -14.48 5.70 -8.18
N GLY A 201 -13.56 5.20 -8.98
CA GLY A 201 -13.26 3.77 -9.13
C GLY A 201 -12.03 3.36 -8.32
N HIS A 202 -11.29 2.34 -8.81
CA HIS A 202 -10.13 1.79 -8.11
C HIS A 202 -9.01 2.83 -7.86
N MET A 203 -8.73 3.72 -8.80
CA MET A 203 -7.77 4.81 -8.64
C MET A 203 -8.37 5.99 -7.85
N VAL A 204 -8.92 5.71 -6.68
CA VAL A 204 -9.66 6.67 -5.85
C VAL A 204 -8.81 7.87 -5.42
N HIS A 205 -7.53 7.66 -5.11
CA HIS A 205 -6.57 8.69 -4.73
C HIS A 205 -6.19 9.64 -5.87
N VAL A 206 -6.34 9.19 -7.14
CA VAL A 206 -6.11 10.05 -8.32
C VAL A 206 -7.36 10.85 -8.65
N LYS A 207 -8.54 10.23 -8.58
CA LYS A 207 -9.81 10.85 -8.98
C LYS A 207 -10.48 11.65 -7.88
N GLY A 208 -10.22 11.31 -6.62
CA GLY A 208 -10.82 11.92 -5.44
C GLY A 208 -9.79 12.34 -4.39
N ALA A 209 -8.64 12.87 -4.82
CA ALA A 209 -7.54 13.25 -3.93
C ALA A 209 -7.96 14.11 -2.72
N PRO A 210 -8.81 15.16 -2.88
CA PRO A 210 -9.27 15.94 -1.72
C PRO A 210 -10.04 15.10 -0.69
N GLY A 211 -10.88 14.15 -1.15
CA GLY A 211 -11.61 13.26 -0.25
C GLY A 211 -10.70 12.29 0.49
N VAL A 212 -9.67 11.76 -0.19
CA VAL A 212 -8.65 10.90 0.42
C VAL A 212 -7.84 11.69 1.45
N ALA A 213 -7.36 12.88 1.10
CA ALA A 213 -6.60 13.75 2.01
C ALA A 213 -7.41 14.13 3.24
N ALA A 214 -8.70 14.51 3.07
CA ALA A 214 -9.59 14.83 4.18
C ALA A 214 -9.78 13.64 5.13
N ALA A 215 -9.94 12.43 4.60
CA ALA A 215 -10.07 11.22 5.41
C ALA A 215 -8.80 10.91 6.21
N LEU A 216 -7.62 11.04 5.59
CA LEU A 216 -6.33 10.85 6.26
C LEU A 216 -6.10 11.90 7.36
N ARG A 217 -6.37 13.17 7.06
CA ARG A 217 -6.27 14.28 8.04
C ARG A 217 -7.20 14.06 9.22
N ALA A 218 -8.44 13.63 8.99
CA ALA A 218 -9.41 13.38 10.06
C ALA A 218 -9.02 12.22 10.97
N SER A 219 -8.24 11.26 10.45
CA SER A 219 -7.86 10.05 11.20
C SER A 219 -6.52 10.18 11.91
N PHE A 220 -5.60 11.03 11.42
CA PHE A 220 -4.21 11.05 11.86
C PHE A 220 -3.64 12.46 12.12
N GLY A 221 -4.42 13.53 11.87
CA GLY A 221 -4.08 14.94 12.18
C GLY A 221 -4.45 15.41 13.57
#